data_bcc276601df3a714335e66ed145da008
#
_entry.id   bcc276601df3a714335e66ed145da008
#
_cell.length_a   1.000
_cell.length_b   1.000
_cell.length_c   1.000
_cell.angle_alpha   90.00
_cell.angle_beta   90.00
_cell.angle_gamma   90.00
#
_symmetry.space_group_name_H-M   'P 1'
#
loop_
_entity.id
_entity.type
_entity.pdbx_description
1 polymer ?
#
loop_
_entity_poly.entity_id
_entity_poly.type
_entity_poly.pdbx_seq_one_letter_code
_entity_poly.pdbx_strand_id
1 'polypeptide(L)'
;MQTVDKFMMLSMAVSDMPKAKAFYVDALGLKVTKDYRRDDDNWWLSLTFPESGVSITLTTFHENMKPGTMKVYFATSDATAAYDNLSEKVEKINEVKDDLFGPGSGVKWFSLEDPDGNQVFLVQA
;
A
#
# COMPACT_ATOMS: atom_id res chain seq x y z
N MET A 1 -27.51 15.96 -6.29
CA MET A 1 -27.72 14.51 -6.12
C MET A 1 -26.39 13.78 -6.10
N GLN A 2 -26.21 12.97 -5.12
CA GLN A 2 -25.00 12.14 -5.02
C GLN A 2 -25.18 10.87 -5.86
N THR A 3 -24.33 10.68 -6.85
CA THR A 3 -24.39 9.53 -7.76
C THR A 3 -23.50 8.39 -7.30
N VAL A 4 -22.36 8.72 -6.66
CA VAL A 4 -21.40 7.73 -6.16
C VAL A 4 -21.57 7.60 -4.65
N ASP A 5 -21.69 6.37 -4.15
CA ASP A 5 -21.98 6.12 -2.74
C ASP A 5 -20.72 5.98 -1.89
N LYS A 6 -19.69 5.33 -2.42
CA LYS A 6 -18.45 5.08 -1.66
C LYS A 6 -17.30 4.71 -2.58
N PHE A 7 -16.10 4.80 -2.04
CA PHE A 7 -14.90 4.27 -2.67
C PHE A 7 -14.82 2.77 -2.37
N MET A 8 -14.77 1.94 -3.39
CA MET A 8 -14.83 0.50 -3.25
C MET A 8 -13.44 -0.14 -3.26
N MET A 9 -12.69 0.06 -4.34
CA MET A 9 -11.38 -0.58 -4.50
C MET A 9 -10.50 0.20 -5.47
N LEU A 10 -9.21 -0.06 -5.35
CA LEU A 10 -8.17 0.46 -6.23
C LEU A 10 -7.37 -0.71 -6.79
N SER A 11 -7.10 -0.72 -8.09
CA SER A 11 -6.22 -1.73 -8.69
C SER A 11 -4.81 -1.18 -8.83
N MET A 12 -3.84 -2.01 -8.48
CA MET A 12 -2.43 -1.69 -8.58
C MET A 12 -1.71 -2.76 -9.38
N ALA A 13 -1.04 -2.34 -10.45
CA ALA A 13 -0.26 -3.27 -11.26
C ALA A 13 1.00 -3.69 -10.52
N VAL A 14 1.29 -5.00 -10.51
CA VAL A 14 2.50 -5.56 -9.92
C VAL A 14 3.20 -6.45 -10.93
N SER A 15 4.53 -6.44 -10.93
CA SER A 15 5.33 -7.26 -11.85
C SER A 15 5.61 -8.66 -11.29
N ASP A 16 5.64 -8.79 -9.97
CA ASP A 16 5.95 -10.06 -9.28
C ASP A 16 4.99 -10.20 -8.09
N MET A 17 3.96 -11.03 -8.25
CA MET A 17 2.93 -11.18 -7.22
C MET A 17 3.47 -11.73 -5.91
N PRO A 18 4.33 -12.77 -5.88
CA PRO A 18 4.89 -13.24 -4.62
C PRO A 18 5.64 -12.16 -3.83
N LYS A 19 6.42 -11.33 -4.50
CA LYS A 19 7.13 -10.22 -3.86
C LYS A 19 6.17 -9.14 -3.36
N ALA A 20 5.18 -8.79 -4.16
CA ALA A 20 4.16 -7.80 -3.79
C ALA A 20 3.36 -8.30 -2.59
N LYS A 21 2.96 -9.56 -2.59
CA LYS A 21 2.24 -10.17 -1.47
C LYS A 21 3.07 -10.15 -0.19
N ALA A 22 4.35 -10.50 -0.27
CA ALA A 22 5.24 -10.46 0.89
C ALA A 22 5.33 -9.05 1.47
N PHE A 23 5.36 -8.04 0.63
CA PHE A 23 5.40 -6.64 1.08
C PHE A 23 4.08 -6.21 1.72
N TYR A 24 2.96 -6.35 1.03
CA TYR A 24 1.68 -5.81 1.51
C TYR A 24 1.03 -6.67 2.60
N VAL A 25 1.18 -7.98 2.54
CA VAL A 25 0.57 -8.89 3.52
C VAL A 25 1.52 -9.15 4.68
N ASP A 26 2.73 -9.62 4.40
CA ASP A 26 3.64 -10.05 5.46
C ASP A 26 4.28 -8.88 6.19
N ALA A 27 4.72 -7.83 5.46
CA ALA A 27 5.34 -6.67 6.09
C ALA A 27 4.32 -5.66 6.58
N LEU A 28 3.36 -5.24 5.75
CA LEU A 28 2.40 -4.21 6.12
C LEU A 28 1.17 -4.73 6.89
N GLY A 29 0.87 -6.01 6.78
CA GLY A 29 -0.21 -6.61 7.57
C GLY A 29 -1.61 -6.52 6.96
N LEU A 30 -1.74 -6.23 5.66
CA LEU A 30 -3.04 -6.27 5.00
C LEU A 30 -3.53 -7.71 4.89
N LYS A 31 -4.86 -7.89 4.84
CA LYS A 31 -5.46 -9.21 4.76
C LYS A 31 -5.90 -9.55 3.35
N VAL A 32 -5.62 -10.78 2.92
CA VAL A 32 -6.11 -11.31 1.65
C VAL A 32 -7.59 -11.67 1.81
N THR A 33 -8.43 -11.09 0.96
CA THR A 33 -9.87 -11.41 0.93
C THR A 33 -10.26 -12.21 -0.29
N LYS A 34 -9.55 -12.05 -1.40
CA LYS A 34 -9.75 -12.84 -2.61
C LYS A 34 -8.42 -13.09 -3.27
N ASP A 35 -8.23 -14.30 -3.74
CA ASP A 35 -7.04 -14.71 -4.49
C ASP A 35 -7.53 -15.45 -5.72
N TYR A 36 -7.56 -14.76 -6.86
CA TYR A 36 -7.97 -15.32 -8.12
C TYR A 36 -6.76 -15.39 -9.05
N ARG A 37 -6.31 -16.61 -9.30
CA ARG A 37 -5.18 -16.87 -10.18
C ARG A 37 -5.61 -17.78 -11.32
N ARG A 38 -5.63 -17.23 -12.52
CA ARG A 38 -5.85 -18.00 -13.73
C ARG A 38 -4.53 -18.55 -14.25
N ASP A 39 -3.51 -17.68 -14.30
CA ASP A 39 -2.12 -17.99 -14.59
C ASP A 39 -1.27 -16.84 -14.06
N ASP A 40 0.05 -16.85 -14.27
CA ASP A 40 0.94 -15.82 -13.73
C ASP A 40 0.67 -14.43 -14.30
N ASP A 41 0.17 -14.35 -15.53
CA ASP A 41 -0.14 -13.06 -16.17
C ASP A 41 -1.56 -12.58 -15.88
N ASN A 42 -2.37 -13.39 -15.24
CA ASN A 42 -3.76 -13.09 -14.90
C ASN A 42 -4.03 -13.51 -13.45
N TRP A 43 -3.46 -12.76 -12.53
CA TRP A 43 -3.55 -13.03 -11.10
C TRP A 43 -4.03 -11.78 -10.37
N TRP A 44 -5.16 -11.89 -9.67
CA TRP A 44 -5.74 -10.80 -8.86
C TRP A 44 -5.72 -11.20 -7.40
N LEU A 45 -5.15 -10.34 -6.58
CA LEU A 45 -5.09 -10.53 -5.13
C LEU A 45 -5.72 -9.32 -4.45
N SER A 46 -6.89 -9.50 -3.86
CA SER A 46 -7.58 -8.41 -3.16
C SER A 46 -7.20 -8.39 -1.70
N LEU A 47 -6.78 -7.22 -1.23
CA LEU A 47 -6.30 -6.98 0.12
C LEU A 47 -7.20 -5.95 0.80
N THR A 48 -7.51 -6.18 2.08
CA THR A 48 -8.30 -5.25 2.86
C THR A 48 -7.59 -4.85 4.14
N PHE A 49 -8.04 -3.72 4.66
CA PHE A 49 -7.60 -3.22 5.95
C PHE A 49 -8.55 -3.71 7.04
N PRO A 50 -8.06 -3.96 8.27
CA PRO A 50 -8.90 -4.54 9.32
C PRO A 50 -10.18 -3.77 9.62
N GLU A 51 -10.20 -2.45 9.43
CA GLU A 51 -11.31 -1.60 9.84
C GLU A 51 -11.89 -0.74 8.71
N SER A 52 -11.56 -1.04 7.46
CA SER A 52 -12.00 -0.24 6.31
C SER A 52 -12.73 -1.11 5.30
N GLY A 53 -13.76 -0.54 4.65
CA GLY A 53 -14.44 -1.20 3.54
C GLY A 53 -13.74 -1.04 2.20
N VAL A 54 -12.60 -0.38 2.16
CA VAL A 54 -11.82 -0.15 0.94
C VAL A 54 -10.82 -1.28 0.77
N SER A 55 -10.65 -1.76 -0.47
CA SER A 55 -9.66 -2.79 -0.78
C SER A 55 -8.67 -2.29 -1.84
N ILE A 56 -7.49 -2.91 -1.84
CA ILE A 56 -6.51 -2.77 -2.90
C ILE A 56 -6.41 -4.11 -3.59
N THR A 57 -6.55 -4.11 -4.92
CA THR A 57 -6.38 -5.31 -5.72
C THR A 57 -5.04 -5.24 -6.44
N LEU A 58 -4.14 -6.12 -6.05
CA LEU A 58 -2.88 -6.29 -6.77
C LEU A 58 -3.14 -7.16 -7.99
N THR A 59 -2.64 -6.75 -9.15
CA THR A 59 -2.91 -7.48 -10.38
C THR A 59 -1.68 -7.59 -11.27
N THR A 60 -1.45 -8.79 -11.81
CA THR A 60 -0.44 -8.99 -12.85
C THR A 60 -1.01 -8.71 -14.25
N PHE A 61 -2.32 -8.61 -14.39
CA PHE A 61 -2.96 -8.18 -15.62
C PHE A 61 -3.00 -6.66 -15.65
N HIS A 62 -2.07 -6.05 -16.38
CA HIS A 62 -1.79 -4.63 -16.27
C HIS A 62 -2.70 -3.72 -17.08
N GLU A 63 -3.19 -4.19 -18.22
CA GLU A 63 -3.93 -3.36 -19.18
C GLU A 63 -3.12 -2.10 -19.52
N ASN A 64 -3.64 -0.92 -19.13
CA ASN A 64 -2.95 0.36 -19.37
C ASN A 64 -2.17 0.85 -18.14
N MET A 65 -2.09 0.04 -17.09
CA MET A 65 -1.36 0.41 -15.89
C MET A 65 0.11 0.03 -16.03
N LYS A 66 0.96 0.84 -15.40
CA LYS A 66 2.40 0.57 -15.38
C LYS A 66 2.84 0.33 -13.93
N PRO A 67 3.45 -0.82 -13.62
CA PRO A 67 3.94 -1.08 -12.27
C PRO A 67 4.93 -0.01 -11.81
N GLY A 68 4.87 0.35 -10.53
CA GLY A 68 5.84 1.26 -9.93
C GLY A 68 5.56 2.74 -10.12
N THR A 69 4.37 3.11 -10.57
CA THR A 69 4.04 4.52 -10.87
C THR A 69 3.08 5.16 -9.88
N MET A 70 2.77 4.50 -8.79
CA MET A 70 1.76 4.97 -7.85
C MET A 70 2.35 5.55 -6.58
N LYS A 71 1.59 6.46 -5.97
CA LYS A 71 1.77 6.94 -4.61
C LYS A 71 0.55 6.52 -3.80
N VAL A 72 0.77 5.82 -2.70
CA VAL A 72 -0.31 5.34 -1.85
C VAL A 72 -0.08 5.86 -0.43
N TYR A 73 -1.13 6.38 0.19
CA TYR A 73 -1.08 6.92 1.54
C TYR A 73 -1.94 6.06 2.46
N PHE A 74 -1.30 5.43 3.43
CA PHE A 74 -1.98 4.65 4.47
C PHE A 74 -1.93 5.40 5.78
N ALA A 75 -2.96 5.23 6.59
CA ALA A 75 -2.97 5.75 7.95
C ALA A 75 -2.35 4.73 8.90
N THR A 76 -1.62 5.21 9.89
CA THR A 76 -1.12 4.39 10.99
C THR A 76 -1.38 5.13 12.30
N SER A 77 -1.65 4.39 13.37
CA SER A 77 -1.90 5.01 14.67
C SER A 77 -0.62 5.53 15.33
N ASP A 78 0.52 4.94 15.00
CA ASP A 78 1.82 5.30 15.58
C ASP A 78 2.91 5.14 14.52
N ALA A 79 3.32 6.25 13.92
CA ALA A 79 4.30 6.25 12.85
C ALA A 79 5.67 5.76 13.31
N THR A 80 6.09 6.11 14.52
CA THR A 80 7.40 5.69 15.05
C THR A 80 7.43 4.18 15.27
N ALA A 81 6.39 3.62 15.87
CA ALA A 81 6.29 2.18 16.08
C ALA A 81 6.22 1.41 14.76
N ALA A 82 5.46 1.94 13.79
CA ALA A 82 5.38 1.33 12.46
C ALA A 82 6.74 1.35 11.76
N TYR A 83 7.46 2.46 11.84
CA TYR A 83 8.81 2.57 11.28
C TYR A 83 9.75 1.54 11.91
N ASP A 84 9.74 1.43 13.23
CA ASP A 84 10.63 0.49 13.93
C ASP A 84 10.35 -0.95 13.49
N ASN A 85 9.08 -1.30 13.31
CA ASN A 85 8.69 -2.62 12.84
C ASN A 85 9.12 -2.86 11.39
N LEU A 86 8.96 -1.89 10.52
CA LEU A 86 9.20 -2.03 9.08
C LEU A 86 10.67 -1.84 8.68
N SER A 87 11.44 -1.07 9.44
CA SER A 87 12.83 -0.79 9.11
C SER A 87 13.70 -2.04 9.04
N GLU A 88 13.32 -3.10 9.73
CA GLU A 88 14.03 -4.39 9.70
C GLU A 88 13.56 -5.28 8.54
N LYS A 89 12.40 -4.97 7.94
CA LYS A 89 11.78 -5.81 6.91
C LYS A 89 11.84 -5.23 5.51
N VAL A 90 11.99 -3.91 5.40
CA VAL A 90 11.95 -3.19 4.13
C VAL A 90 13.26 -2.45 3.96
N GLU A 91 13.89 -2.65 2.80
CA GLU A 91 15.21 -2.10 2.52
C GLU A 91 15.15 -0.61 2.19
N LYS A 92 14.21 -0.20 1.35
CA LYS A 92 14.05 1.19 0.93
C LYS A 92 12.99 1.88 1.78
N ILE A 93 13.43 2.46 2.88
CA ILE A 93 12.56 3.12 3.84
C ILE A 93 13.22 4.42 4.31
N ASN A 94 12.45 5.51 4.37
CA ASN A 94 12.89 6.81 4.83
C ASN A 94 12.55 7.00 6.31
N GLU A 95 13.27 7.91 6.96
CA GLU A 95 13.07 8.22 8.37
C GLU A 95 11.73 8.92 8.62
N VAL A 96 11.22 8.79 9.85
CA VAL A 96 10.02 9.50 10.28
C VAL A 96 10.28 11.01 10.29
N LYS A 97 9.34 11.76 9.70
CA LYS A 97 9.32 13.22 9.68
C LYS A 97 7.98 13.71 10.24
N ASP A 98 7.90 15.00 10.53
CA ASP A 98 6.69 15.57 11.16
C ASP A 98 6.12 16.74 10.36
N ASP A 99 6.38 16.78 9.08
CA ASP A 99 6.10 17.94 8.22
C ASP A 99 5.34 17.60 6.94
N LEU A 100 4.45 16.60 6.99
CA LEU A 100 3.77 16.13 5.77
C LEU A 100 3.10 17.25 4.99
N PHE A 101 2.43 18.16 5.70
CA PHE A 101 1.73 19.29 5.07
C PHE A 101 2.54 20.58 5.15
N GLY A 102 3.86 20.48 5.30
CA GLY A 102 4.78 21.61 5.36
C GLY A 102 5.36 21.84 6.74
N PRO A 103 6.35 22.75 6.84
CA PRO A 103 7.01 23.04 8.10
C PRO A 103 6.02 23.44 9.20
N GLY A 104 6.13 22.79 10.37
CA GLY A 104 5.31 23.10 11.52
C GLY A 104 3.96 22.40 11.56
N SER A 105 3.62 21.55 10.58
CA SER A 105 2.34 20.84 10.59
C SER A 105 2.23 19.82 11.74
N GLY A 106 3.35 19.26 12.17
CA GLY A 106 3.37 18.26 13.23
C GLY A 106 2.84 16.88 12.82
N VAL A 107 2.47 16.70 11.58
CA VAL A 107 1.92 15.42 11.09
C VAL A 107 3.07 14.48 10.79
N LYS A 108 3.18 13.41 11.60
CA LYS A 108 4.25 12.41 11.45
C LYS A 108 3.97 11.48 10.30
N TRP A 109 5.00 11.18 9.53
CA TRP A 109 4.91 10.30 8.39
C TRP A 109 6.28 9.73 8.05
N PHE A 110 6.28 8.62 7.33
CA PHE A 110 7.47 8.13 6.65
C PHE A 110 7.05 7.46 5.35
N SER A 111 8.01 7.20 4.49
CA SER A 111 7.73 6.54 3.21
C SER A 111 8.67 5.37 2.99
N LEU A 112 8.19 4.43 2.18
CA LEU A 112 8.96 3.29 1.75
C LEU A 112 8.59 2.97 0.32
N GLU A 113 9.42 2.17 -0.34
CA GLU A 113 9.14 1.70 -1.69
C GLU A 113 8.74 0.23 -1.65
N ASP A 114 7.71 -0.11 -2.44
CA ASP A 114 7.34 -1.51 -2.63
C ASP A 114 8.28 -2.17 -3.67
N PRO A 115 8.14 -3.48 -3.95
CA PRO A 115 9.04 -4.17 -4.89
C PRO A 115 9.07 -3.58 -6.29
N ASP A 116 8.02 -2.92 -6.74
CA ASP A 116 7.94 -2.30 -8.07
C ASP A 116 8.41 -0.84 -8.08
N GLY A 117 8.67 -0.26 -6.91
CA GLY A 117 9.06 1.13 -6.77
C GLY A 117 7.91 2.09 -6.52
N ASN A 118 6.70 1.60 -6.25
CA ASN A 118 5.61 2.46 -5.80
C ASN A 118 5.98 3.10 -4.48
N GLN A 119 5.64 4.37 -4.32
CA GLN A 119 5.88 5.08 -3.07
C GLN A 119 4.71 4.84 -2.12
N VAL A 120 5.01 4.30 -0.97
CA VAL A 120 4.03 4.01 0.07
C VAL A 120 4.30 4.91 1.27
N PHE A 121 3.29 5.70 1.63
CA PHE A 121 3.39 6.64 2.75
C PHE A 121 2.57 6.10 3.92
N LEU A 122 3.14 6.12 5.12
CA LEU A 122 2.39 5.86 6.34
C LEU A 122 2.29 7.18 7.11
N VAL A 123 1.07 7.62 7.32
CA VAL A 123 0.77 8.91 7.95
C VAL A 123 0.07 8.65 9.27
N GLN A 124 0.57 9.28 10.34
CA GLN A 124 -0.05 9.14 11.65
C GLN A 124 -1.37 9.89 11.69
N ALA A 125 -2.42 9.14 11.91
CA ALA A 125 -3.79 9.67 11.95
C ALA A 125 -4.65 8.92 12.96
#